data_35693dcaeaf0654e44f9c9b970faa3e9
#
_entry.id   35693dcaeaf0654e44f9c9b970faa3e9
#
_cell.length_a   1.000
_cell.length_b   1.000
_cell.length_c   1.000
_cell.angle_alpha   90.00
_cell.angle_beta   90.00
_cell.angle_gamma   90.00
#
_symmetry.space_group_name_H-M   'P 1'
#
loop_
_entity.id
_entity.type
_entity.pdbx_description
1 polymer ?
#
loop_
_entity_poly.entity_id
_entity_poly.type
_entity_poly.pdbx_seq_one_letter_code
_entity_poly.pdbx_strand_id
1 'polypeptide(L)'
;MTLSMNTAQDKIWLKLWKENSPELRDRVVSWRKQDAVTRIEKPSRILRARRLGYKAKQGIIVVRMRVGTGGMRKKRPTGGRRPKHLGVTRIKAAVNMRQVAERRVLERYPNMSLLGSYFIYKDGMHYWYEVILADASHPRIKKDKELRKRVLSLSLIHI
;
A
#
# COMPACT_ATOMS: atom_id res chain seq x y z
N MET A 1 7.76 -32.57 -0.54
CA MET A 1 7.63 -31.37 -1.44
C MET A 1 8.56 -30.26 -0.96
N THR A 2 9.60 -29.96 -1.71
CA THR A 2 10.51 -28.86 -1.42
C THR A 2 9.83 -27.53 -1.70
N LEU A 3 9.73 -26.65 -0.70
CA LEU A 3 9.17 -25.32 -0.84
C LEU A 3 10.17 -24.43 -1.59
N SER A 4 9.70 -23.65 -2.58
CA SER A 4 10.56 -22.65 -3.19
C SER A 4 10.98 -21.59 -2.14
N MET A 5 12.18 -21.02 -2.29
CA MET A 5 12.71 -20.00 -1.37
C MET A 5 11.71 -18.84 -1.14
N ASN A 6 11.05 -18.37 -2.21
CA ASN A 6 10.07 -17.29 -2.12
C ASN A 6 8.84 -17.68 -1.28
N THR A 7 8.38 -18.91 -1.42
CA THR A 7 7.23 -19.43 -0.64
C THR A 7 7.61 -19.61 0.83
N ALA A 8 8.84 -20.05 1.11
CA ALA A 8 9.36 -20.15 2.45
C ALA A 8 9.44 -18.77 3.14
N GLN A 9 9.95 -17.75 2.46
CA GLN A 9 10.02 -16.39 2.98
C GLN A 9 8.63 -15.81 3.31
N ASP A 10 7.62 -16.03 2.45
CA ASP A 10 6.27 -15.53 2.73
C ASP A 10 5.63 -16.26 3.93
N LYS A 11 5.88 -17.56 4.09
CA LYS A 11 5.46 -18.31 5.28
C LYS A 11 6.14 -17.82 6.56
N ILE A 12 7.44 -17.54 6.52
CA ILE A 12 8.18 -16.96 7.65
C ILE A 12 7.58 -15.61 8.03
N TRP A 13 7.33 -14.72 7.05
CA TRP A 13 6.70 -13.43 7.31
C TRP A 13 5.34 -13.57 8.00
N LEU A 14 4.48 -14.47 7.50
CA LEU A 14 3.17 -14.73 8.09
C LEU A 14 3.27 -15.31 9.51
N LYS A 15 4.27 -16.14 9.77
CA LYS A 15 4.55 -16.68 11.10
C LYS A 15 4.94 -15.57 12.07
N LEU A 16 5.94 -14.75 11.72
CA LEU A 16 6.39 -13.59 12.51
C LEU A 16 5.24 -12.63 12.84
N TRP A 17 4.33 -12.42 11.88
CA TRP A 17 3.18 -11.55 12.07
C TRP A 17 2.13 -12.16 13.03
N LYS A 18 1.83 -13.45 12.89
CA LYS A 18 0.88 -14.16 13.77
C LYS A 18 1.37 -14.25 15.20
N GLU A 19 2.65 -14.55 15.38
CA GLU A 19 3.29 -14.67 16.69
C GLU A 19 3.64 -13.31 17.32
N ASN A 20 3.42 -12.22 16.58
CA ASN A 20 3.74 -10.86 17.02
C ASN A 20 5.18 -10.75 17.54
N SER A 21 6.12 -11.29 16.78
CA SER A 21 7.52 -11.46 17.17
C SER A 21 8.18 -10.13 17.59
N PRO A 22 9.14 -10.15 18.53
CA PRO A 22 9.89 -8.97 18.95
C PRO A 22 10.56 -8.24 17.78
N GLU A 23 11.19 -9.01 16.87
CA GLU A 23 11.86 -8.45 15.69
C GLU A 23 10.92 -7.63 14.79
N LEU A 24 9.67 -8.08 14.62
CA LEU A 24 8.68 -7.35 13.85
C LEU A 24 8.23 -6.09 14.59
N ARG A 25 8.11 -6.15 15.91
CA ARG A 25 7.79 -4.97 16.74
C ARG A 25 8.86 -3.90 16.63
N ASP A 26 10.15 -4.26 16.70
CA ASP A 26 11.26 -3.32 16.58
C ASP A 26 11.28 -2.65 15.21
N ARG A 27 11.01 -3.41 14.14
CA ARG A 27 10.81 -2.85 12.79
C ARG A 27 9.65 -1.85 12.75
N VAL A 28 8.52 -2.19 13.38
CA VAL A 28 7.35 -1.30 13.42
C VAL A 28 7.64 -0.03 14.21
N VAL A 29 8.39 -0.10 15.30
CA VAL A 29 8.86 1.07 16.04
C VAL A 29 9.70 1.98 15.16
N SER A 30 10.63 1.41 14.38
CA SER A 30 11.43 2.17 13.43
C SER A 30 10.56 2.81 12.32
N TRP A 31 9.55 2.09 11.82
CA TRP A 31 8.62 2.61 10.80
C TRP A 31 7.74 3.76 11.31
N ARG A 32 7.40 3.79 12.60
CA ARG A 32 6.66 4.91 13.20
C ARG A 32 7.45 6.22 13.20
N LYS A 33 8.80 6.12 13.32
CA LYS A 33 9.72 7.28 13.31
C LYS A 33 9.96 7.82 11.89
N GLN A 34 9.70 7.01 10.87
CA GLN A 34 9.88 7.41 9.47
C GLN A 34 8.70 8.23 8.96
N ASP A 35 8.89 8.87 7.81
CA ASP A 35 7.83 9.58 7.10
C ASP A 35 6.66 8.65 6.76
N ALA A 36 5.47 9.25 6.57
CA ALA A 36 4.28 8.49 6.20
C ALA A 36 4.42 7.82 4.83
N VAL A 37 5.18 8.43 3.93
CA VAL A 37 5.51 7.92 2.58
C VAL A 37 7.01 7.73 2.51
N THR A 38 7.48 6.50 2.59
CA THR A 38 8.92 6.17 2.60
C THR A 38 9.24 5.23 1.44
N ARG A 39 10.17 5.63 0.57
CA ARG A 39 10.71 4.74 -0.46
C ARG A 39 11.59 3.68 0.20
N ILE A 40 11.43 2.43 -0.22
CA ILE A 40 12.22 1.29 0.26
C ILE A 40 12.95 0.62 -0.91
N GLU A 41 14.13 0.08 -0.64
CA GLU A 41 14.95 -0.57 -1.67
C GLU A 41 14.40 -1.94 -2.06
N LYS A 42 13.94 -2.71 -1.07
CA LYS A 42 13.46 -4.08 -1.26
C LYS A 42 12.08 -4.25 -0.63
N PRO A 43 11.15 -4.94 -1.30
CA PRO A 43 9.85 -5.24 -0.73
C PRO A 43 9.98 -6.19 0.45
N SER A 44 9.21 -5.97 1.52
CA SER A 44 9.19 -6.84 2.70
C SER A 44 8.65 -8.24 2.38
N ARG A 45 7.69 -8.34 1.46
CA ARG A 45 7.10 -9.60 1.02
C ARG A 45 7.34 -9.82 -0.47
N ILE A 46 8.52 -10.34 -0.79
CA ILE A 46 9.00 -10.44 -2.18
C ILE A 46 8.09 -11.29 -3.08
N LEU A 47 7.54 -12.42 -2.57
CA LEU A 47 6.62 -13.25 -3.34
C LEU A 47 5.34 -12.47 -3.70
N ARG A 48 4.78 -11.74 -2.73
CA ARG A 48 3.57 -10.93 -2.97
C ARG A 48 3.84 -9.81 -3.96
N ALA A 49 4.98 -9.14 -3.82
CA ALA A 49 5.41 -8.08 -4.73
C ALA A 49 5.58 -8.61 -6.17
N ARG A 50 6.23 -9.74 -6.36
CA ARG A 50 6.43 -10.35 -7.68
C ARG A 50 5.10 -10.72 -8.35
N ARG A 51 4.13 -11.25 -7.61
CA ARG A 51 2.78 -11.52 -8.14
C ARG A 51 2.07 -10.27 -8.64
N LEU A 52 2.40 -9.11 -8.07
CA LEU A 52 1.88 -7.79 -8.48
C LEU A 52 2.71 -7.14 -9.59
N GLY A 53 3.76 -7.82 -10.08
CA GLY A 53 4.58 -7.35 -11.20
C GLY A 53 5.88 -6.66 -10.78
N TYR A 54 6.26 -6.72 -9.51
CA TYR A 54 7.56 -6.23 -9.07
C TYR A 54 8.70 -7.02 -9.73
N LYS A 55 9.60 -6.29 -10.34
CA LYS A 55 10.91 -6.78 -10.81
C LYS A 55 11.98 -5.84 -10.24
N ALA A 56 13.12 -6.38 -9.83
CA ALA A 56 14.26 -5.58 -9.35
C ALA A 56 14.99 -4.92 -10.54
N LYS A 57 14.30 -3.98 -11.20
CA LYS A 57 14.79 -3.22 -12.35
C LYS A 57 14.64 -1.73 -12.09
N GLN A 58 15.50 -0.94 -12.72
CA GLN A 58 15.34 0.52 -12.75
C GLN A 58 13.99 0.88 -13.39
N GLY A 59 13.35 1.93 -12.88
CA GLY A 59 12.00 2.34 -13.30
C GLY A 59 10.88 1.68 -12.49
N ILE A 60 11.20 0.72 -11.58
CA ILE A 60 10.23 0.18 -10.61
C ILE A 60 10.68 0.56 -9.21
N ILE A 61 9.79 1.13 -8.42
CA ILE A 61 10.04 1.48 -7.03
C ILE A 61 8.99 0.86 -6.12
N VAL A 62 9.37 0.67 -4.87
CA VAL A 62 8.46 0.24 -3.81
C VAL A 62 8.41 1.33 -2.75
N VAL A 63 7.21 1.70 -2.36
CA VAL A 63 6.95 2.76 -1.40
C VAL A 63 6.14 2.18 -0.25
N ARG A 64 6.62 2.33 0.97
CA ARG A 64 5.86 2.00 2.17
C ARG A 64 5.03 3.21 2.59
N MET A 65 3.73 2.99 2.75
CA MET A 65 2.78 4.00 3.15
C MET A 65 2.15 3.66 4.50
N ARG A 66 2.19 4.61 5.43
CA ARG A 66 1.51 4.54 6.72
C ARG A 66 0.18 5.28 6.65
N VAL A 67 -0.90 4.60 7.02
CA VAL A 67 -2.26 5.16 7.07
C VAL A 67 -2.81 5.01 8.49
N GLY A 68 -3.37 6.07 9.06
CA GLY A 68 -4.00 6.01 10.39
C GLY A 68 -5.17 5.03 10.42
N THR A 69 -5.36 4.36 11.55
CA THR A 69 -6.54 3.52 11.81
C THR A 69 -7.75 4.39 12.11
N GLY A 70 -8.95 3.82 11.99
CA GLY A 70 -10.21 4.48 12.29
C GLY A 70 -11.05 4.71 11.06
N GLY A 71 -12.23 5.22 11.29
CA GLY A 71 -13.19 5.55 10.25
C GLY A 71 -13.35 7.05 10.06
N MET A 72 -14.18 7.41 9.11
CA MET A 72 -14.59 8.78 8.92
C MET A 72 -15.48 9.22 10.09
N ARG A 73 -15.00 10.17 10.90
CA ARG A 73 -15.82 10.87 11.88
C ARG A 73 -16.35 12.15 11.27
N LYS A 74 -17.68 12.28 11.21
CA LYS A 74 -18.34 13.51 10.81
C LYS A 74 -18.92 14.19 12.05
N LYS A 75 -18.62 15.48 12.23
CA LYS A 75 -19.22 16.29 13.31
C LYS A 75 -20.73 16.37 13.08
N ARG A 76 -21.51 16.22 14.17
CA ARG A 76 -22.97 16.35 14.08
C ARG A 76 -23.33 17.76 13.65
N PRO A 77 -24.26 17.95 12.69
CA PRO A 77 -24.71 19.28 12.31
C PRO A 77 -25.31 20.01 13.49
N THR A 78 -25.03 21.31 13.61
CA THR A 78 -25.58 22.22 14.61
C THR A 78 -26.45 23.28 13.92
N GLY A 79 -27.40 23.84 14.66
CA GLY A 79 -28.27 24.91 14.17
C GLY A 79 -29.50 24.42 13.38
N GLY A 80 -30.69 24.55 13.96
CA GLY A 80 -31.98 24.55 13.31
C GLY A 80 -32.42 23.36 12.43
N ARG A 81 -31.72 22.19 12.51
CA ARG A 81 -32.06 21.03 11.67
C ARG A 81 -32.99 20.07 12.37
N ARG A 82 -33.97 19.56 11.64
CA ARG A 82 -34.87 18.51 12.11
C ARG A 82 -34.09 17.22 12.45
N PRO A 83 -34.51 16.41 13.43
CA PRO A 83 -33.81 15.21 13.87
C PRO A 83 -33.41 14.24 12.76
N LYS A 84 -34.26 14.06 11.73
CA LYS A 84 -33.97 13.21 10.56
C LYS A 84 -32.75 13.65 9.75
N HIS A 85 -32.33 14.91 9.86
CA HIS A 85 -31.16 15.48 9.17
C HIS A 85 -29.90 15.57 10.06
N LEU A 86 -29.97 15.12 11.32
CA LEU A 86 -28.85 15.13 12.26
C LEU A 86 -28.02 13.84 12.25
N GLY A 87 -28.45 12.82 11.52
CA GLY A 87 -27.80 11.52 11.49
C GLY A 87 -26.43 11.56 10.80
N VAL A 88 -25.38 11.15 11.52
CA VAL A 88 -24.00 11.06 10.99
C VAL A 88 -23.38 9.69 11.19
N THR A 89 -23.97 8.83 12.01
CA THR A 89 -23.43 7.52 12.39
C THR A 89 -23.34 6.52 11.23
N ARG A 90 -24.24 6.64 10.25
CA ARG A 90 -24.29 5.79 9.05
C ARG A 90 -23.38 6.29 7.91
N ILE A 91 -22.77 7.47 8.06
CA ILE A 91 -21.88 8.02 7.04
C ILE A 91 -20.55 7.31 7.15
N LYS A 92 -20.22 6.54 6.13
CA LYS A 92 -18.96 5.79 6.01
C LYS A 92 -18.19 6.27 4.78
N ALA A 93 -16.86 6.22 4.87
CA ALA A 93 -16.04 6.42 3.69
C ALA A 93 -16.27 5.27 2.68
N ALA A 94 -16.50 5.61 1.42
CA ALA A 94 -16.62 4.63 0.34
C ALA A 94 -15.26 4.04 -0.10
N VAL A 95 -14.18 4.43 0.57
CA VAL A 95 -12.79 4.10 0.22
C VAL A 95 -12.16 3.28 1.35
N ASN A 96 -11.54 2.16 1.01
CA ASN A 96 -10.82 1.35 1.98
C ASN A 96 -9.41 1.93 2.26
N MET A 97 -8.76 1.50 3.36
CA MET A 97 -7.45 2.02 3.77
C MET A 97 -6.35 1.72 2.75
N ARG A 98 -6.46 0.65 1.98
CA ARG A 98 -5.54 0.33 0.89
C ARG A 98 -5.64 1.37 -0.24
N GLN A 99 -6.84 1.71 -0.66
CA GLN A 99 -7.07 2.75 -1.69
C GLN A 99 -6.61 4.13 -1.22
N VAL A 100 -6.77 4.44 0.08
CA VAL A 100 -6.22 5.67 0.68
C VAL A 100 -4.69 5.69 0.57
N ALA A 101 -4.04 4.55 0.86
CA ALA A 101 -2.59 4.43 0.73
C ALA A 101 -2.14 4.62 -0.73
N GLU A 102 -2.80 3.95 -1.68
CA GLU A 102 -2.51 4.06 -3.11
C GLU A 102 -2.65 5.51 -3.60
N ARG A 103 -3.76 6.18 -3.28
CA ARG A 103 -4.01 7.57 -3.67
C ARG A 103 -2.93 8.52 -3.16
N ARG A 104 -2.60 8.47 -1.87
CA ARG A 104 -1.57 9.34 -1.26
C ARG A 104 -0.18 9.11 -1.84
N VAL A 105 0.14 7.88 -2.21
CA VAL A 105 1.41 7.58 -2.85
C VAL A 105 1.43 8.11 -4.28
N LEU A 106 0.34 7.98 -5.05
CA LEU A 106 0.23 8.55 -6.40
C LEU A 106 0.30 10.07 -6.39
N GLU A 107 -0.28 10.75 -5.41
CA GLU A 107 -0.14 12.21 -5.22
C GLU A 107 1.33 12.62 -5.03
N ARG A 108 2.14 11.78 -4.35
CA ARG A 108 3.58 12.03 -4.15
C ARG A 108 4.43 11.70 -5.38
N TYR A 109 3.97 10.77 -6.21
CA TYR A 109 4.68 10.30 -7.41
C TYR A 109 3.79 10.38 -8.66
N PRO A 110 3.43 11.59 -9.12
CA PRO A 110 2.46 11.78 -10.20
C PRO A 110 2.92 11.23 -11.57
N ASN A 111 4.23 11.11 -11.77
CA ASN A 111 4.84 10.57 -12.98
C ASN A 111 4.87 9.04 -13.04
N MET A 112 4.38 8.35 -12.00
CA MET A 112 4.47 6.90 -11.90
C MET A 112 3.08 6.24 -11.93
N SER A 113 3.02 5.06 -12.54
CA SER A 113 1.80 4.24 -12.60
C SER A 113 1.79 3.21 -11.49
N LEU A 114 0.63 2.96 -10.89
CA LEU A 114 0.43 1.95 -9.86
C LEU A 114 0.41 0.54 -10.48
N LEU A 115 1.33 -0.33 -10.09
CA LEU A 115 1.28 -1.77 -10.42
C LEU A 115 0.41 -2.56 -9.45
N GLY A 116 0.41 -2.17 -8.20
CA GLY A 116 -0.40 -2.79 -7.16
C GLY A 116 0.11 -2.47 -5.77
N SER A 117 -0.64 -2.91 -4.77
CA SER A 117 -0.29 -2.71 -3.38
C SER A 117 -0.66 -3.92 -2.52
N TYR A 118 -0.07 -4.03 -1.35
CA TYR A 118 -0.41 -5.08 -0.39
C TYR A 118 -0.19 -4.62 1.04
N PHE A 119 -0.95 -5.26 1.91
CA PHE A 119 -0.88 -5.05 3.35
C PHE A 119 0.37 -5.73 3.93
N ILE A 120 1.06 -5.03 4.86
CA ILE A 120 2.21 -5.54 5.58
C ILE A 120 1.84 -5.81 7.03
N TYR A 121 1.43 -4.76 7.74
CA TYR A 121 1.23 -4.80 9.18
C TYR A 121 0.16 -3.80 9.65
N LYS A 122 -0.42 -4.09 10.81
CA LYS A 122 -1.33 -3.20 11.52
C LYS A 122 -0.93 -3.14 12.98
N ASP A 123 -0.85 -1.96 13.55
CA ASP A 123 -0.85 -1.74 15.00
C ASP A 123 -2.14 -1.06 15.46
N GLY A 124 -2.20 -0.64 16.75
CA GLY A 124 -3.38 0.04 17.29
C GLY A 124 -3.72 1.36 16.57
N MET A 125 -2.74 2.06 16.00
CA MET A 125 -2.89 3.41 15.46
C MET A 125 -2.74 3.48 13.94
N HIS A 126 -2.03 2.53 13.31
CA HIS A 126 -1.66 2.62 11.91
C HIS A 126 -1.78 1.29 11.16
N TYR A 127 -2.04 1.41 9.85
CA TYR A 127 -1.87 0.37 8.84
C TYR A 127 -0.64 0.69 8.00
N TRP A 128 0.16 -0.32 7.65
CA TRP A 128 1.25 -0.19 6.69
C TRP A 128 0.94 -1.00 5.44
N TYR A 129 1.10 -0.32 4.31
CA TYR A 129 0.97 -0.91 2.97
C TYR A 129 2.26 -0.68 2.21
N GLU A 130 2.64 -1.63 1.37
CA GLU A 130 3.65 -1.42 0.33
C GLU A 130 2.95 -1.25 -1.00
N VAL A 131 3.32 -0.20 -1.71
CA VAL A 131 2.78 0.21 -2.99
C VAL A 131 3.90 0.09 -4.02
N ILE A 132 3.64 -0.61 -5.10
CA ILE A 132 4.59 -0.84 -6.19
C ILE A 132 4.22 0.09 -7.32
N LEU A 133 5.17 0.92 -7.73
CA LEU A 133 5.02 1.89 -8.80
C LEU A 133 6.00 1.59 -9.93
N ALA A 134 5.62 1.92 -11.15
CA ALA A 134 6.46 1.84 -12.33
C ALA A 134 6.41 3.12 -13.14
N ASP A 135 7.56 3.56 -13.61
CA ASP A 135 7.69 4.71 -14.51
C ASP A 135 7.50 4.26 -15.96
N ALA A 136 6.36 4.60 -16.56
CA ALA A 136 6.05 4.29 -17.96
C ALA A 136 7.05 4.92 -18.96
N SER A 137 7.68 6.03 -18.58
CA SER A 137 8.61 6.77 -19.44
C SER A 137 10.03 6.20 -19.42
N HIS A 138 10.36 5.40 -18.40
CA HIS A 138 11.71 4.88 -18.21
C HIS A 138 12.14 3.93 -19.35
N PRO A 139 13.35 4.10 -19.94
CA PRO A 139 13.79 3.31 -21.11
C PRO A 139 13.77 1.79 -20.88
N ARG A 140 14.15 1.32 -19.71
CA ARG A 140 14.12 -0.11 -19.37
C ARG A 140 12.70 -0.68 -19.29
N ILE A 141 11.72 0.11 -18.90
CA ILE A 141 10.30 -0.29 -18.90
C ILE A 141 9.77 -0.30 -20.32
N LYS A 142 10.11 0.69 -21.14
CA LYS A 142 9.72 0.75 -22.56
C LYS A 142 10.22 -0.44 -23.37
N LYS A 143 11.43 -0.94 -23.08
CA LYS A 143 12.03 -2.12 -23.74
C LYS A 143 11.39 -3.44 -23.33
N ASP A 144 10.82 -3.56 -22.13
CA ASP A 144 10.15 -4.77 -21.63
C ASP A 144 8.67 -4.75 -22.07
N LYS A 145 8.35 -5.46 -23.16
CA LYS A 145 7.00 -5.49 -23.77
C LYS A 145 5.90 -5.88 -22.75
N GLU A 146 6.18 -6.85 -21.88
CA GLU A 146 5.22 -7.34 -20.89
C GLU A 146 4.93 -6.27 -19.82
N LEU A 147 5.98 -5.69 -19.24
CA LEU A 147 5.85 -4.61 -18.26
C LEU A 147 5.17 -3.38 -18.86
N ARG A 148 5.58 -2.98 -20.07
CA ARG A 148 4.97 -1.84 -20.77
C ARG A 148 3.47 -2.04 -20.97
N LYS A 149 3.05 -3.21 -21.47
CA LYS A 149 1.62 -3.53 -21.65
C LYS A 149 0.87 -3.44 -20.32
N ARG A 150 1.44 -3.99 -19.26
CA ARG A 150 0.83 -3.97 -17.92
C ARG A 150 0.72 -2.56 -17.33
N VAL A 151 1.77 -1.75 -17.44
CA VAL A 151 1.79 -0.36 -16.94
C VAL A 151 0.77 0.49 -17.68
N LEU A 152 0.67 0.38 -19.00
CA LEU A 152 -0.29 1.13 -19.81
C LEU A 152 -1.74 0.71 -19.53
N SER A 153 -2.03 -0.58 -19.38
CA SER A 153 -3.38 -1.06 -19.06
C SER A 153 -3.87 -0.57 -17.70
N LEU A 154 -2.97 -0.44 -16.72
CA LEU A 154 -3.31 0.03 -15.38
C LEU A 154 -3.44 1.56 -15.31
N SER A 155 -2.72 2.31 -16.14
CA SER A 155 -2.84 3.78 -16.18
C SER A 155 -4.22 4.23 -16.66
N LEU A 156 -4.88 3.46 -17.51
CA LEU A 156 -6.23 3.73 -18.01
C LEU A 156 -7.32 3.53 -16.94
N ILE A 157 -7.06 2.75 -15.92
CA ILE A 157 -8.04 2.45 -14.86
C ILE A 157 -8.06 3.55 -13.78
N HIS A 158 -7.01 4.37 -13.69
CA HIS A 158 -6.85 5.38 -12.67
C HIS A 158 -7.15 6.82 -13.16
N ILE A 159 -7.58 6.96 -14.39
CA ILE A 159 -8.13 8.20 -14.94
C ILE A 159 -9.63 8.23 -14.66
#